data_8157b3e55eb8d97298b99d0d85695bf3
#
_entry.id   8157b3e55eb8d97298b99d0d85695bf3
#
_cell.length_a   1.000
_cell.length_b   1.000
_cell.length_c   1.000
_cell.angle_alpha   90.00
_cell.angle_beta   90.00
_cell.angle_gamma   90.00
#
_symmetry.space_group_name_H-M   'P 1'
#
loop_
_entity.id
_entity.type
_entity.pdbx_description
1 polymer ?
#
loop_
_entity_poly.entity_id
_entity_poly.type
_entity_poly.pdbx_seq_one_letter_code
_entity_poly.pdbx_strand_id
1 'polypeptide(L)' 'MTTIPVIDLARTGANIVNLRKAAGLSVHDLQVVFGFKSPQAIYKWQNGTALPTVDNLIVLAALLHVRIDEILVTTVA' A
#
# COMPACT_ATOMS: atom_id res chain seq x y z
N MET A 1 -1.23 -27.33 15.37
CA MET A 1 -0.15 -26.41 14.96
C MET A 1 -0.77 -25.09 14.54
N THR A 2 -0.22 -23.98 15.00
CA THR A 2 -0.72 -22.66 14.67
C THR A 2 -0.11 -22.19 13.35
N THR A 3 -0.97 -21.77 12.43
CA THR A 3 -0.54 -21.18 11.18
C THR A 3 -0.36 -19.67 11.38
N ILE A 4 0.79 -19.16 11.01
CA ILE A 4 1.12 -17.75 11.22
C ILE A 4 1.05 -17.02 9.88
N PRO A 5 0.22 -15.98 9.76
CA PRO A 5 0.18 -15.19 8.54
C PRO A 5 1.44 -14.31 8.43
N VAL A 6 1.91 -14.13 7.23
CA VAL A 6 2.98 -13.19 6.91
C VAL A 6 2.53 -12.29 5.76
N ILE A 7 3.11 -11.10 5.69
CA ILE A 7 2.76 -10.16 4.63
C ILE A 7 3.43 -10.61 3.32
N ASP A 8 2.62 -10.65 2.26
CA ASP A 8 3.12 -10.85 0.91
C ASP A 8 3.39 -9.47 0.31
N LEU A 9 4.67 -9.11 0.23
CA LEU A 9 5.08 -7.78 -0.25
C LEU A 9 4.68 -7.53 -1.69
N ALA A 10 4.89 -8.50 -2.57
CA ALA A 10 4.59 -8.34 -3.99
C ALA A 10 3.10 -8.18 -4.23
N ARG A 11 2.28 -9.00 -3.58
CA ARG A 11 0.82 -8.93 -3.71
C ARG A 11 0.26 -7.67 -3.06
N THR A 12 0.82 -7.25 -1.94
CA THR A 12 0.43 -5.99 -1.30
C THR A 12 0.71 -4.81 -2.23
N GLY A 13 1.89 -4.79 -2.86
CA GLY A 13 2.24 -3.76 -3.82
C GLY A 13 1.29 -3.72 -5.01
N ALA A 14 0.99 -4.86 -5.60
CA ALA A 14 0.03 -4.96 -6.70
C ALA A 14 -1.37 -4.50 -6.27
N ASN A 15 -1.77 -4.84 -5.05
CA ASN A 15 -3.05 -4.43 -4.50
C ASN A 15 -3.14 -2.92 -4.31
N ILE A 16 -2.06 -2.28 -3.87
CA ILE A 16 -1.99 -0.81 -3.76
C ILE A 16 -2.21 -0.18 -5.13
N VAL A 17 -1.59 -0.71 -6.18
CA VAL A 17 -1.78 -0.20 -7.55
C VAL A 17 -3.24 -0.31 -7.95
N ASN A 18 -3.86 -1.47 -7.74
CA ASN A 18 -5.26 -1.70 -8.12
C ASN A 18 -6.21 -0.79 -7.35
N LEU A 19 -6.03 -0.65 -6.04
CA LEU A 19 -6.85 0.21 -5.20
C LEU A 19 -6.69 1.68 -5.58
N ARG A 20 -5.46 2.09 -5.88
CA ARG A 20 -5.16 3.45 -6.32
C ARG A 20 -5.91 3.78 -7.62
N LYS A 21 -5.81 2.88 -8.60
CA LYS A 21 -6.49 3.06 -9.88
C LYS A 21 -8.01 3.07 -9.72
N ALA A 22 -8.54 2.19 -8.88
CA ALA A 22 -9.97 2.14 -8.59
C ALA A 22 -10.47 3.43 -7.93
N ALA A 23 -9.62 4.08 -7.13
CA ALA A 23 -9.94 5.36 -6.51
C ALA A 23 -9.73 6.55 -7.45
N GLY A 24 -9.25 6.32 -8.67
CA GLY A 24 -9.00 7.38 -9.65
C GLY A 24 -7.78 8.25 -9.32
N LEU A 25 -6.83 7.72 -8.55
CA LEU A 25 -5.66 8.47 -8.10
C LEU A 25 -4.41 8.05 -8.87
N SER A 26 -3.60 9.05 -9.26
CA SER A 26 -2.28 8.82 -9.84
C SER A 26 -1.23 8.68 -8.74
N VAL A 27 -0.04 8.20 -9.11
CA VAL A 27 1.11 8.21 -8.21
C VAL A 27 1.43 9.63 -7.77
N HIS A 28 1.34 10.60 -8.70
CA HIS A 28 1.57 12.01 -8.40
C HIS A 28 0.57 12.54 -7.37
N ASP A 29 -0.71 12.15 -7.48
CA ASP A 29 -1.72 12.53 -6.49
C ASP A 29 -1.33 12.06 -5.09
N LEU A 30 -0.87 10.81 -4.96
CA LEU A 30 -0.42 10.28 -3.68
C LEU A 30 0.82 11.05 -3.19
N GLN A 31 1.76 11.32 -4.07
CA GLN A 31 2.96 12.08 -3.73
C GLN A 31 2.62 13.43 -3.10
N VAL A 32 1.67 14.15 -3.70
CA VAL A 32 1.24 15.46 -3.22
C VAL A 32 0.60 15.35 -1.83
N VAL A 33 -0.32 14.39 -1.66
CA VAL A 33 -1.02 14.23 -0.38
C VAL A 33 -0.06 13.86 0.74
N PHE A 34 0.90 12.97 0.47
CA PHE A 34 1.90 12.57 1.47
C PHE A 34 2.98 13.62 1.69
N GLY A 35 3.06 14.63 0.83
CA GLY A 35 4.11 15.65 0.93
C GLY A 35 5.51 15.12 0.60
N PHE A 36 5.61 14.07 -0.19
CA PHE A 36 6.89 13.48 -0.57
C PHE A 36 7.56 14.33 -1.65
N LYS A 37 8.87 14.51 -1.55
CA LYS A 37 9.66 15.24 -2.54
C LYS A 37 9.78 14.50 -3.86
N SER A 38 9.62 13.17 -3.85
CA SER A 38 9.69 12.34 -5.04
C SER A 38 8.71 11.16 -4.89
N PRO A 39 8.36 10.47 -5.98
CA PRO A 39 7.44 9.34 -5.91
C PRO A 39 8.12 8.02 -5.52
N GLN A 40 9.39 8.04 -5.16
CA GLN A 40 10.18 6.81 -4.95
C GLN A 40 9.60 5.89 -3.89
N ALA A 41 9.14 6.45 -2.76
CA ALA A 41 8.55 5.64 -1.70
C ALA A 41 7.30 4.89 -2.19
N ILE A 42 6.46 5.58 -2.96
CA ILE A 42 5.25 5.00 -3.51
C ILE A 42 5.58 3.86 -4.48
N TYR A 43 6.57 4.06 -5.34
CA TYR A 43 7.01 3.01 -6.25
C TYR A 43 7.59 1.80 -5.49
N LYS A 44 8.31 2.02 -4.40
CA LYS A 44 8.80 0.93 -3.56
C LYS A 44 7.65 0.12 -2.96
N TRP A 45 6.57 0.79 -2.53
CA TRP A 45 5.38 0.10 -2.05
C TRP A 45 4.77 -0.76 -3.17
N GLN A 46 4.61 -0.18 -4.35
CA GLN A 46 4.00 -0.88 -5.49
C GLN A 46 4.86 -2.04 -6.00
N ASN A 47 6.17 -1.91 -5.93
CA ASN A 47 7.10 -2.95 -6.37
C ASN A 47 7.30 -4.06 -5.34
N GLY A 48 6.79 -3.89 -4.13
CA GLY A 48 6.97 -4.87 -3.07
C GLY A 48 8.36 -4.87 -2.46
N THR A 49 9.12 -3.77 -2.58
CA THR A 49 10.43 -3.63 -1.97
C THR A 49 10.38 -3.01 -0.58
N ALA A 50 9.30 -2.34 -0.25
CA ALA A 50 9.08 -1.75 1.07
C ALA A 50 7.59 -1.65 1.34
N LEU A 51 7.23 -1.64 2.63
CA LEU A 51 5.86 -1.37 3.06
C LEU A 51 5.75 0.09 3.49
N PRO A 52 4.56 0.70 3.35
CA PRO A 52 4.29 1.95 4.02
C PRO A 52 4.43 1.78 5.53
N THR A 53 4.87 2.81 6.22
CA THR A 53 4.82 2.83 7.69
C THR A 53 3.36 2.78 8.14
N VAL A 54 3.13 2.47 9.41
CA VAL A 54 1.77 2.42 9.95
C VAL A 54 1.06 3.76 9.77
N ASP A 55 1.76 4.85 10.01
CA ASP A 55 1.21 6.21 9.80
C ASP A 55 0.77 6.41 8.35
N ASN A 56 1.60 6.01 7.41
CA ASN A 56 1.29 6.15 5.98
C ASN A 56 0.17 5.20 5.56
N LEU A 57 0.07 4.02 6.16
CA LEU A 57 -1.04 3.09 5.92
C LEU A 57 -2.38 3.69 6.31
N ILE A 58 -2.43 4.40 7.44
CA ILE A 58 -3.65 5.06 7.90
C ILE A 58 -4.12 6.10 6.88
N VAL A 59 -3.20 6.93 6.41
CA VAL A 59 -3.50 7.95 5.39
C VAL A 59 -3.89 7.29 4.07
N LEU A 60 -3.15 6.28 3.66
CA LEU A 60 -3.40 5.57 2.40
C LEU A 60 -4.79 4.92 2.41
N ALA A 61 -5.16 4.26 3.50
CA ALA A 61 -6.48 3.65 3.65
C ALA A 61 -7.59 4.69 3.52
N ALA A 62 -7.42 5.86 4.14
CA ALA A 62 -8.38 6.95 4.03
C ALA A 62 -8.51 7.46 2.59
N LEU A 63 -7.39 7.62 1.88
CA LEU A 63 -7.39 8.06 0.49
C LEU A 63 -8.05 7.06 -0.44
N LEU A 64 -7.82 5.78 -0.21
CA LEU A 64 -8.34 4.71 -1.04
C LEU A 64 -9.76 4.28 -0.65
N HIS A 65 -10.30 4.84 0.43
CA HIS A 65 -11.63 4.50 0.98
C HIS A 65 -11.76 3.02 1.32
N VAL A 66 -10.70 2.47 1.91
CA VAL A 66 -10.64 1.07 2.34
C VAL A 66 -10.08 1.00 3.76
N ARG A 67 -10.15 -0.17 4.37
CA ARG A 67 -9.51 -0.43 5.65
C ARG A 67 -8.07 -0.88 5.40
N ILE A 68 -7.22 -0.75 6.43
CA ILE A 68 -5.81 -1.17 6.33
C ILE A 68 -5.70 -2.66 5.96
N ASP A 69 -6.55 -3.50 6.54
CA ASP A 69 -6.54 -4.93 6.26
C ASP A 69 -7.00 -5.28 4.84
N GLU A 70 -7.58 -4.31 4.11
CA GLU A 70 -7.88 -4.48 2.69
C GLU A 70 -6.70 -4.12 1.80
N ILE A 71 -5.71 -3.40 2.33
CA ILE A 71 -4.49 -3.04 1.60
C ILE A 71 -3.47 -4.17 1.70
N LEU A 72 -3.24 -4.67 2.91
CA LEU A 72 -2.22 -5.66 3.17
C LEU A 72 -2.69 -7.05 2.73
N VAL A 73 -1.89 -7.70 1.90
CA VAL A 73 -2.15 -9.07 1.49
C VAL A 73 -1.24 -9.99 2.30
N THR A 74 -1.83 -11.00 2.90
CA THR A 74 -1.09 -11.96 3.71
C THR A 74 -1.14 -13.35 3.09
N THR A 75 -0.13 -14.12 3.38
CA THR A 75 -0.08 -15.54 3.05
C THR A 75 0.24 -16.29 4.34
N VAL A 76 0.15 -17.60 4.28
CA VAL A 76 0.39 -18.44 5.47
C VAL A 76 1.77 -19.06 5.35
N ALA A 77 2.56 -18.90 6.40
CA ALA A 77 3.90 -19.49 6.43
C ALA A 77 3.83 -20.99 6.75
#